data_dcd7b2b2240ebb44ca08d772ea18129f
#
_entry.id   dcd7b2b2240ebb44ca08d772ea18129f
#
_cell.length_a   1.000
_cell.length_b   1.000
_cell.length_c   1.000
_cell.angle_alpha   90.00
_cell.angle_beta   90.00
_cell.angle_gamma   90.00
#
_symmetry.space_group_name_H-M   'P 1'
#
loop_
_entity.id
_entity.type
_entity.pdbx_description
1 polymer ?
#
loop_
_entity_poly.entity_id
_entity_poly.type
_entity_poly.pdbx_seq_one_letter_code
_entity_poly.pdbx_strand_id
1 'polypeptide(L)'
;MEQIKRVFIFDDNEELLELCTIILEEMGCEIKTSKTSNNIEKQVSEFMPDIIFMDNWLPDISGIDATKQLKANKTLQQIPVIYFSANNNISDLAKSVGADDFLSKPFDISALENMIKKYC
;
A
#
# COMPACT_ATOMS: atom_id res chain seq x y z
N MET A 1 -21.20 -15.20 1.62
CA MET A 1 -20.03 -15.16 2.48
C MET A 1 -19.08 -14.08 2.01
N GLU A 2 -18.71 -13.16 2.88
CA GLU A 2 -17.76 -12.12 2.54
C GLU A 2 -16.36 -12.70 2.43
N GLN A 3 -15.65 -12.31 1.39
CA GLN A 3 -14.25 -12.68 1.25
C GLN A 3 -13.40 -11.84 2.21
N ILE A 4 -12.39 -12.46 2.78
CA ILE A 4 -11.41 -11.75 3.60
C ILE A 4 -10.59 -10.85 2.67
N LYS A 5 -10.50 -9.56 3.01
CA LYS A 5 -9.70 -8.60 2.25
C LYS A 5 -8.23 -8.78 2.61
N ARG A 6 -7.39 -8.77 1.61
CA ARG A 6 -5.93 -8.93 1.78
C ARG A 6 -5.25 -7.60 1.54
N VAL A 7 -4.50 -7.13 2.53
CA VAL A 7 -3.85 -5.82 2.48
C VAL A 7 -2.35 -6.00 2.61
N PHE A 8 -1.59 -5.41 1.69
CA PHE A 8 -0.13 -5.42 1.74
C PHE A 8 0.35 -4.00 1.99
N ILE A 9 1.20 -3.83 3.00
CA ILE A 9 1.73 -2.52 3.38
C ILE A 9 3.25 -2.52 3.28
N PHE A 10 3.79 -1.60 2.49
CA PHE A 10 5.24 -1.39 2.34
C PHE A 10 5.64 -0.10 3.02
N ASP A 11 6.38 -0.19 4.12
CA ASP A 11 6.86 0.96 4.87
C ASP A 11 8.03 0.50 5.74
N ASP A 12 9.05 1.33 5.92
CA ASP A 12 10.20 0.98 6.75
C ASP A 12 10.00 1.29 8.24
N ASN A 13 8.91 1.95 8.60
CA ASN A 13 8.59 2.29 9.99
C ASN A 13 7.82 1.15 10.67
N GLU A 14 8.50 0.41 11.55
CA GLU A 14 7.91 -0.73 12.25
C GLU A 14 6.69 -0.37 13.08
N GLU A 15 6.74 0.76 13.77
CA GLU A 15 5.62 1.19 14.62
C GLU A 15 4.36 1.44 13.79
N LEU A 16 4.53 2.05 12.63
CA LEU A 16 3.42 2.29 11.71
C LEU A 16 2.85 0.98 11.19
N LEU A 17 3.72 0.03 10.81
CA LEU A 17 3.30 -1.28 10.33
C LEU A 17 2.50 -2.03 11.40
N GLU A 18 2.97 -2.01 12.65
CA GLU A 18 2.28 -2.66 13.75
C GLU A 18 0.91 -2.04 14.01
N LEU A 19 0.84 -0.71 14.03
CA LEU A 19 -0.42 0.00 14.24
C LEU A 19 -1.43 -0.31 13.15
N CYS A 20 -1.00 -0.22 11.89
CA CYS A 20 -1.88 -0.52 10.77
C CYS A 20 -2.36 -1.97 10.80
N THR A 21 -1.47 -2.89 11.16
CA THR A 21 -1.82 -4.32 11.27
C THR A 21 -2.93 -4.52 12.30
N ILE A 22 -2.79 -3.92 13.48
CA ILE A 22 -3.81 -4.04 14.53
C ILE A 22 -5.15 -3.50 14.06
N ILE A 23 -5.15 -2.32 13.47
CA ILE A 23 -6.38 -1.67 13.01
C ILE A 23 -7.07 -2.52 11.94
N LEU A 24 -6.31 -2.98 10.95
CA LEU A 24 -6.87 -3.70 9.82
C LEU A 24 -7.29 -5.13 10.19
N GLU A 25 -6.58 -5.77 11.12
CA GLU A 25 -7.01 -7.08 11.63
C GLU A 25 -8.34 -6.98 12.35
N GLU A 26 -8.57 -5.91 13.09
CA GLU A 26 -9.85 -5.67 13.74
C GLU A 26 -10.99 -5.49 12.73
N MET A 27 -10.65 -5.04 11.52
CA MET A 27 -11.62 -4.95 10.41
C MET A 27 -11.84 -6.29 9.71
N GLY A 28 -11.12 -7.33 10.10
CA GLY A 28 -11.24 -8.66 9.49
C GLY A 28 -10.34 -8.85 8.28
N CYS A 29 -9.34 -8.00 8.09
CA CYS A 29 -8.41 -8.11 6.97
C CYS A 29 -7.26 -9.07 7.25
N GLU A 30 -6.72 -9.68 6.20
CA GLU A 30 -5.47 -10.41 6.26
C GLU A 30 -4.36 -9.47 5.83
N ILE A 31 -3.32 -9.32 6.65
CA ILE A 31 -2.29 -8.29 6.46
C ILE A 31 -0.94 -8.92 6.22
N LYS A 32 -0.22 -8.38 5.25
CA LYS A 32 1.20 -8.66 5.08
C LYS A 32 1.93 -7.32 5.05
N THR A 33 3.10 -7.28 5.65
CA THR A 33 3.92 -6.06 5.70
C THR A 33 5.32 -6.36 5.20
N SER A 34 5.98 -5.34 4.65
CA SER A 34 7.36 -5.44 4.22
C SER A 34 8.03 -4.09 4.43
N LYS A 35 9.30 -4.11 4.84
CA LYS A 35 10.10 -2.90 5.01
C LYS A 35 10.89 -2.56 3.76
N THR A 36 10.80 -3.39 2.74
CA THR A 36 11.55 -3.22 1.50
C THR A 36 10.67 -3.51 0.30
N SER A 37 10.92 -2.79 -0.78
CA SER A 37 10.28 -3.04 -2.07
C SER A 37 11.14 -3.93 -2.98
N ASN A 38 12.22 -4.48 -2.44
CA ASN A 38 13.07 -5.40 -3.19
C ASN A 38 12.23 -6.58 -3.69
N ASN A 39 12.37 -6.94 -4.97
CA ASN A 39 11.56 -7.98 -5.58
C ASN A 39 10.06 -7.74 -5.42
N ILE A 40 9.63 -6.49 -5.63
CA ILE A 40 8.25 -6.07 -5.37
C ILE A 40 7.22 -6.92 -6.12
N GLU A 41 7.47 -7.24 -7.37
CA GLU A 41 6.54 -8.04 -8.17
C GLU A 41 6.38 -9.44 -7.58
N LYS A 42 7.47 -10.04 -7.12
CA LYS A 42 7.44 -11.36 -6.49
C LYS A 42 6.67 -11.32 -5.17
N GLN A 43 6.98 -10.34 -4.33
CA GLN A 43 6.29 -10.19 -3.03
C GLN A 43 4.79 -10.06 -3.22
N VAL A 44 4.38 -9.21 -4.16
CA VAL A 44 2.97 -8.95 -4.41
C VAL A 44 2.29 -10.16 -5.05
N SER A 45 2.94 -10.80 -6.02
CA SER A 45 2.34 -11.95 -6.71
C SER A 45 2.15 -13.16 -5.78
N GLU A 46 3.01 -13.33 -4.79
CA GLU A 46 2.89 -14.42 -3.83
C GLU A 46 1.72 -14.23 -2.87
N PHE A 47 1.42 -13.00 -2.52
CA PHE A 47 0.34 -12.69 -1.60
C PHE A 47 -0.99 -12.39 -2.32
N MET A 48 -0.92 -11.77 -3.48
CA MET A 48 -2.07 -11.32 -4.27
C MET A 48 -3.04 -10.50 -3.43
N PRO A 49 -2.61 -9.32 -2.97
CA PRO A 49 -3.46 -8.47 -2.14
C PRO A 49 -4.59 -7.82 -2.94
N ASP A 50 -5.62 -7.39 -2.23
CA ASP A 50 -6.72 -6.61 -2.82
C ASP A 50 -6.39 -5.13 -2.88
N ILE A 51 -5.45 -4.69 -2.05
CA ILE A 51 -5.00 -3.30 -1.99
C ILE A 51 -3.56 -3.25 -1.47
N ILE A 52 -2.79 -2.29 -1.97
CA ILE A 52 -1.40 -2.07 -1.55
C ILE A 52 -1.27 -0.64 -1.03
N PHE A 53 -0.65 -0.50 0.15
CA PHE A 53 -0.22 0.80 0.66
C PHE A 53 1.29 0.91 0.46
N MET A 54 1.74 1.94 -0.22
CA MET A 54 3.12 2.09 -0.63
C MET A 54 3.73 3.39 -0.11
N ASP A 55 4.74 3.27 0.75
CA ASP A 55 5.49 4.43 1.22
C ASP A 55 6.43 4.93 0.13
N ASN A 56 6.61 6.24 0.07
CA ASN A 56 7.51 6.87 -0.87
C ASN A 56 8.99 6.57 -0.58
N TRP A 57 9.34 6.48 0.69
CA TRP A 57 10.73 6.34 1.13
C TRP A 57 11.05 4.92 1.60
N LEU A 58 11.35 4.03 0.66
CA LEU A 58 11.78 2.67 0.97
C LEU A 58 13.28 2.53 0.70
N PRO A 59 13.98 1.67 1.47
CA PRO A 59 15.45 1.65 1.42
C PRO A 59 16.06 1.14 0.11
N ASP A 60 15.47 0.14 -0.53
CA ASP A 60 16.10 -0.49 -1.71
C ASP A 60 15.61 0.11 -3.02
N ILE A 61 14.31 0.08 -3.23
CA ILE A 61 13.67 0.66 -4.41
C ILE A 61 12.65 1.65 -3.90
N SER A 62 12.66 2.87 -4.43
CA SER A 62 11.72 3.90 -3.99
C SER A 62 10.28 3.47 -4.25
N GLY A 63 9.34 4.00 -3.45
CA GLY A 63 7.92 3.74 -3.68
C GLY A 63 7.47 4.12 -5.08
N ILE A 64 8.09 5.15 -5.66
CA ILE A 64 7.80 5.58 -7.03
C ILE A 64 8.16 4.46 -8.01
N ASP A 65 9.38 3.94 -7.93
CA ASP A 65 9.85 2.90 -8.84
C ASP A 65 9.10 1.59 -8.62
N ALA A 66 8.80 1.26 -7.37
CA ALA A 66 8.03 0.07 -7.05
C ALA A 66 6.63 0.15 -7.66
N THR A 67 5.97 1.30 -7.55
CA THR A 67 4.64 1.51 -8.13
C THR A 67 4.69 1.38 -9.66
N LYS A 68 5.71 1.95 -10.28
CA LYS A 68 5.89 1.83 -11.74
C LYS A 68 6.03 0.38 -12.15
N GLN A 69 6.80 -0.41 -11.43
CA GLN A 69 6.96 -1.84 -11.72
C GLN A 69 5.63 -2.59 -11.64
N LEU A 70 4.86 -2.32 -10.59
CA LEU A 70 3.56 -2.96 -10.40
C LEU A 70 2.58 -2.57 -11.51
N LYS A 71 2.55 -1.31 -11.88
CA LYS A 71 1.63 -0.82 -12.91
C LYS A 71 2.05 -1.24 -14.33
N ALA A 72 3.31 -1.62 -14.52
CA ALA A 72 3.79 -2.16 -15.79
C ALA A 72 3.56 -3.67 -15.92
N ASN A 73 3.22 -4.35 -14.82
CA ASN A 73 2.99 -5.79 -14.79
C ASN A 73 1.52 -6.09 -15.10
N LYS A 74 1.27 -6.81 -16.18
CA LYS A 74 -0.10 -7.08 -16.65
C LYS A 74 -0.97 -7.83 -15.64
N THR A 75 -0.35 -8.67 -14.82
CA THR A 75 -1.07 -9.45 -13.81
C THR A 75 -1.39 -8.59 -12.57
N LEU A 76 -0.50 -7.67 -12.23
CA LEU A 76 -0.57 -6.92 -10.97
C LEU A 76 -1.11 -5.50 -11.13
N GLN A 77 -1.19 -4.99 -12.36
CA GLN A 77 -1.53 -3.57 -12.59
C GLN A 77 -2.93 -3.20 -12.12
N GLN A 78 -3.83 -4.16 -11.96
CA GLN A 78 -5.20 -3.90 -11.54
C GLN A 78 -5.33 -3.73 -10.03
N ILE A 79 -4.32 -4.15 -9.26
CA ILE A 79 -4.36 -4.03 -7.80
C ILE A 79 -4.24 -2.55 -7.44
N PRO A 80 -5.19 -1.98 -6.67
CA PRO A 80 -5.10 -0.58 -6.25
C PRO A 80 -3.84 -0.34 -5.41
N VAL A 81 -3.10 0.72 -5.77
CA VAL A 81 -1.92 1.16 -5.01
C VAL A 81 -2.24 2.52 -4.41
N ILE A 82 -2.23 2.57 -3.07
CA ILE A 82 -2.46 3.79 -2.33
C ILE A 82 -1.10 4.28 -1.82
N TYR A 83 -0.70 5.43 -2.32
CA TYR A 83 0.58 6.01 -1.96
C TYR A 83 0.44 6.74 -0.63
N PHE A 84 1.33 6.49 0.34
CA PHE A 84 1.28 7.28 1.55
C PHE A 84 2.67 7.77 1.95
N SER A 85 2.72 9.02 2.40
CA SER A 85 3.97 9.71 2.70
C SER A 85 3.69 10.99 3.47
N ALA A 86 4.71 11.48 4.16
CA ALA A 86 4.68 12.80 4.79
C ALA A 86 4.98 13.94 3.80
N ASN A 87 5.25 13.62 2.55
CA ASN A 87 5.58 14.59 1.52
C ASN A 87 4.35 15.44 1.15
N ASN A 88 4.52 16.77 1.11
CA ASN A 88 3.44 17.71 0.79
C ASN A 88 2.94 17.59 -0.65
N ASN A 89 3.74 17.04 -1.55
CA ASN A 89 3.40 16.88 -2.96
C ASN A 89 2.93 15.47 -3.30
N ILE A 90 2.43 14.74 -2.30
CA ILE A 90 2.08 13.33 -2.45
C ILE A 90 1.03 13.08 -3.55
N SER A 91 0.06 13.98 -3.71
CA SER A 91 -0.97 13.78 -4.73
C SER A 91 -0.39 13.84 -6.14
N ASP A 92 0.53 14.77 -6.39
CA ASP A 92 1.19 14.90 -7.69
C ASP A 92 2.10 13.70 -7.97
N LEU A 93 2.83 13.25 -6.95
CA LEU A 93 3.69 12.09 -7.07
C LEU A 93 2.88 10.82 -7.37
N ALA A 94 1.76 10.64 -6.66
CA ALA A 94 0.88 9.50 -6.86
C ALA A 94 0.35 9.46 -8.29
N LYS A 95 -0.11 10.59 -8.81
CA LYS A 95 -0.63 10.69 -10.17
C LYS A 95 0.45 10.40 -11.21
N SER A 96 1.67 10.90 -10.98
CA SER A 96 2.76 10.76 -11.94
C SER A 96 3.19 9.30 -12.14
N VAL A 97 2.97 8.43 -11.15
CA VAL A 97 3.39 7.03 -11.22
C VAL A 97 2.23 6.06 -11.45
N GLY A 98 1.02 6.58 -11.60
CA GLY A 98 -0.16 5.75 -11.84
C GLY A 98 -0.76 5.13 -10.60
N ALA A 99 -0.44 5.64 -9.41
CA ALA A 99 -1.09 5.20 -8.18
C ALA A 99 -2.57 5.57 -8.22
N ASP A 100 -3.39 4.74 -7.59
CA ASP A 100 -4.85 4.91 -7.64
C ASP A 100 -5.35 5.97 -6.67
N ASP A 101 -4.64 6.18 -5.57
CA ASP A 101 -5.02 7.19 -4.58
C ASP A 101 -3.81 7.52 -3.72
N PHE A 102 -3.99 8.38 -2.75
CA PHE A 102 -2.93 8.76 -1.83
C PHE A 102 -3.50 9.01 -0.43
N LEU A 103 -2.64 8.94 0.57
CA LEU A 103 -2.98 9.17 1.97
C LEU A 103 -1.81 9.88 2.63
N SER A 104 -2.03 11.12 3.08
CA SER A 104 -0.98 11.93 3.71
C SER A 104 -0.72 11.48 5.14
N LYS A 105 0.55 11.41 5.53
CA LYS A 105 0.94 11.17 6.92
C LYS A 105 1.08 12.50 7.66
N PRO A 106 0.69 12.59 8.91
CA PRO A 106 -0.02 11.58 9.68
C PRO A 106 -1.47 11.45 9.23
N PHE A 107 -2.02 10.26 9.29
CA PHE A 107 -3.42 10.03 8.97
C PHE A 107 -4.11 9.42 10.20
N ASP A 108 -5.43 9.61 10.29
CA ASP A 108 -6.19 9.00 11.38
C ASP A 108 -6.73 7.63 10.96
N ILE A 109 -7.24 6.89 11.93
CA ILE A 109 -7.78 5.55 11.71
C ILE A 109 -8.91 5.57 10.68
N SER A 110 -9.76 6.59 10.74
CA SER A 110 -10.89 6.72 9.80
C SER A 110 -10.43 6.83 8.36
N ALA A 111 -9.33 7.57 8.11
CA ALA A 111 -8.78 7.73 6.76
C ALA A 111 -8.31 6.40 6.21
N LEU A 112 -7.63 5.59 7.02
CA LEU A 112 -7.18 4.26 6.61
C LEU A 112 -8.36 3.35 6.32
N GLU A 113 -9.34 3.31 7.23
CA GLU A 113 -10.54 2.51 7.07
C GLU A 113 -11.32 2.88 5.81
N ASN A 114 -11.42 4.17 5.52
CA ASN A 114 -12.13 4.65 4.33
C ASN A 114 -11.46 4.20 3.04
N MET A 115 -10.12 4.15 3.02
CA MET A 115 -9.39 3.64 1.86
C MET A 115 -9.72 2.17 1.61
N ILE A 116 -9.78 1.37 2.67
CA ILE A 116 -10.15 -0.04 2.56
C ILE A 116 -11.56 -0.17 2.00
N LYS A 117 -12.51 0.59 2.52
CA LYS A 117 -13.91 0.55 2.04
C LYS A 117 -14.04 0.99 0.59
N LYS A 118 -13.23 1.98 0.19
CA LYS A 118 -13.30 2.53 -1.17
C LYS A 118 -12.78 1.55 -2.23
N TYR A 119 -11.70 0.82 -1.92
CA TYR A 119 -11.01 -0.01 -2.90
C TYR A 119 -11.20 -1.53 -2.70
N CYS A 120 -11.74 -1.93 -1.60
CA CYS A 120 -12.08 -3.31 -1.32
C CYS A 120 -13.59 -3.45 -1.13
#